data_d5e88882bbbe45d0e72b25a740cf2f88
#
_entry.id   d5e88882bbbe45d0e72b25a740cf2f88
#
_cell.length_a   1.000
_cell.length_b   1.000
_cell.length_c   1.000
_cell.angle_alpha   90.00
_cell.angle_beta   90.00
_cell.angle_gamma   90.00
#
_symmetry.space_group_name_H-M   'P 1'
#
loop_
_entity.id
_entity.type
_entity.pdbx_description
1 polymer ?
#
loop_
_entity_poly.entity_id
_entity_poly.type
_entity_poly.pdbx_seq_one_letter_code
_entity_poly.pdbx_strand_id
1 'polypeptide(L)'
;MKRKNRIIKSFILLAASFSFGSLVQAEPLFAQVPGMVSYTFREEFKRDVPGTLDKIRALGITDMEFSNLFGQTATELRRLLDERGMVCSSFGVSYDDLLNKTDEVAKNAVVLGAKFVRVAWLPDRQPFTLAFAEKTAAEFNRIGKRLHEQGLIFCYHNHGYEFVPHGAGTLFDVLMAETNPQDVSFELDILWAHLPGANPAQLLEKYGSRFKLMHLKDLRLGVKGDFSGKTAVENDVALGTGQLDLPAILKAAKRAGVQHYYIEDESPNTATQVPQTLAYLKSLTN
;
A
#
# COMPACT_ATOMS: atom_id res chain seq x y z
N MET A 1 -59.47 -78.35 -0.57
CA MET A 1 -58.61 -77.39 -1.29
C MET A 1 -58.70 -76.01 -0.58
N LYS A 2 -57.73 -75.64 0.21
CA LYS A 2 -57.69 -74.34 0.96
C LYS A 2 -56.68 -73.44 0.32
N ARG A 3 -57.11 -72.34 -0.32
CA ARG A 3 -56.24 -71.28 -0.83
C ARG A 3 -55.76 -70.38 0.33
N LYS A 4 -54.42 -70.28 0.49
CA LYS A 4 -53.80 -69.34 1.42
C LYS A 4 -53.59 -68.02 0.71
N ASN A 5 -54.23 -66.93 1.19
CA ASN A 5 -53.95 -65.55 0.78
C ASN A 5 -52.66 -65.05 1.45
N ARG A 6 -51.66 -64.67 0.66
CA ARG A 6 -50.45 -63.96 1.11
C ARG A 6 -50.71 -62.45 1.01
N ILE A 7 -50.73 -61.80 2.11
CA ILE A 7 -50.78 -60.32 2.21
C ILE A 7 -49.31 -59.80 2.11
N ILE A 8 -49.02 -59.09 1.01
CA ILE A 8 -47.75 -58.43 0.82
C ILE A 8 -47.85 -57.03 1.49
N LYS A 9 -47.12 -56.82 2.59
CA LYS A 9 -46.97 -55.48 3.21
C LYS A 9 -45.88 -54.76 2.47
N SER A 10 -46.24 -53.74 1.66
CA SER A 10 -45.29 -52.78 1.08
C SER A 10 -44.83 -51.80 2.14
N PHE A 11 -43.56 -51.82 2.47
CA PHE A 11 -42.90 -50.77 3.26
C PHE A 11 -42.49 -49.65 2.30
N ILE A 12 -43.11 -48.47 2.45
CA ILE A 12 -42.68 -47.26 1.76
C ILE A 12 -41.57 -46.66 2.64
N LEU A 13 -40.32 -46.70 2.14
CA LEU A 13 -39.20 -46.07 2.72
C LEU A 13 -39.21 -44.56 2.31
N LEU A 14 -39.56 -43.70 3.20
CA LEU A 14 -39.49 -42.25 2.98
C LEU A 14 -38.01 -41.81 3.13
N ALA A 15 -37.29 -41.57 2.05
CA ALA A 15 -35.97 -41.02 2.06
C ALA A 15 -36.06 -39.50 2.28
N ALA A 16 -35.75 -39.07 3.47
CA ALA A 16 -35.60 -37.62 3.77
C ALA A 16 -34.25 -37.13 3.18
N SER A 17 -34.33 -36.38 2.09
CA SER A 17 -33.16 -35.72 1.48
C SER A 17 -32.80 -34.50 2.32
N PHE A 18 -31.80 -34.63 3.17
CA PHE A 18 -31.17 -33.46 3.82
C PHE A 18 -30.28 -32.76 2.79
N SER A 19 -30.76 -31.64 2.23
CA SER A 19 -29.93 -30.74 1.46
C SER A 19 -29.05 -30.00 2.43
N PHE A 20 -27.76 -30.37 2.53
CA PHE A 20 -26.73 -29.53 3.15
C PHE A 20 -26.50 -28.34 2.22
N GLY A 21 -27.13 -27.22 2.51
CA GLY A 21 -26.77 -25.96 1.91
C GLY A 21 -25.34 -25.63 2.33
N SER A 22 -24.39 -25.75 1.40
CA SER A 22 -23.04 -25.21 1.61
C SER A 22 -23.17 -23.71 1.85
N LEU A 23 -22.93 -23.27 3.06
CA LEU A 23 -22.70 -21.85 3.34
C LEU A 23 -21.50 -21.43 2.52
N VAL A 24 -21.73 -20.77 1.40
CA VAL A 24 -20.66 -20.11 0.64
C VAL A 24 -20.14 -18.99 1.55
N GLN A 25 -19.01 -19.24 2.17
CA GLN A 25 -18.34 -18.22 2.96
C GLN A 25 -17.85 -17.14 1.98
N ALA A 26 -18.22 -15.89 2.22
CA ALA A 26 -17.80 -14.79 1.37
C ALA A 26 -16.26 -14.69 1.37
N GLU A 27 -15.68 -14.65 0.18
CA GLU A 27 -14.22 -14.50 0.02
C GLU A 27 -13.74 -13.20 0.63
N PRO A 28 -12.60 -13.18 1.34
CA PRO A 28 -12.06 -11.96 1.90
C PRO A 28 -11.67 -11.00 0.76
N LEU A 29 -12.06 -9.73 0.90
CA LEU A 29 -11.67 -8.69 -0.05
C LEU A 29 -10.16 -8.42 0.03
N PHE A 30 -9.60 -8.49 1.26
CA PHE A 30 -8.19 -8.30 1.54
C PHE A 30 -7.67 -9.53 2.29
N ALA A 31 -7.07 -10.47 1.55
CA ALA A 31 -6.65 -11.77 2.09
C ALA A 31 -5.23 -11.77 2.67
N GLN A 32 -4.41 -10.77 2.36
CA GLN A 32 -3.02 -10.68 2.81
C GLN A 32 -2.89 -9.84 4.08
N VAL A 33 -1.85 -10.09 4.87
CA VAL A 33 -1.44 -9.16 5.92
C VAL A 33 -0.70 -8.00 5.26
N PRO A 34 -1.10 -6.74 5.48
CA PRO A 34 -0.37 -5.60 4.94
C PRO A 34 1.02 -5.49 5.56
N GLY A 35 1.94 -4.85 4.84
CA GLY A 35 3.19 -4.39 5.40
C GLY A 35 3.01 -3.14 6.25
N MET A 36 4.12 -2.64 6.77
CA MET A 36 4.18 -1.41 7.56
C MET A 36 5.24 -0.49 6.99
N VAL A 37 4.89 0.79 6.81
CA VAL A 37 5.90 1.81 6.55
C VAL A 37 6.55 2.22 7.87
N SER A 38 7.87 2.25 7.90
CA SER A 38 8.63 2.59 9.12
C SER A 38 8.35 4.01 9.63
N TYR A 39 7.83 4.88 8.76
CA TYR A 39 7.48 6.26 9.12
C TYR A 39 6.37 6.35 10.18
N THR A 40 5.46 5.36 10.22
CA THR A 40 4.43 5.20 11.26
C THR A 40 5.04 5.22 12.67
N PHE A 41 6.16 4.53 12.85
CA PHE A 41 6.87 4.43 14.13
C PHE A 41 8.21 5.18 14.12
N ARG A 42 8.33 6.27 13.33
CA ARG A 42 9.58 6.99 13.10
C ARG A 42 10.29 7.44 14.37
N GLU A 43 9.53 7.87 15.38
CA GLU A 43 10.12 8.34 16.64
C GLU A 43 10.61 7.17 17.52
N GLU A 44 10.00 5.99 17.39
CA GLU A 44 10.44 4.77 18.07
C GLU A 44 11.68 4.18 17.37
N PHE A 45 11.67 4.11 16.04
CA PHE A 45 12.83 3.68 15.25
C PHE A 45 14.08 4.52 15.49
N LYS A 46 13.94 5.83 15.69
CA LYS A 46 15.08 6.71 16.05
C LYS A 46 15.73 6.32 17.38
N ARG A 47 14.98 5.72 18.29
CA ARG A 47 15.44 5.38 19.66
C ARG A 47 15.88 3.91 19.77
N ASP A 48 15.12 3.01 19.19
CA ASP A 48 15.30 1.57 19.33
C ASP A 48 14.78 0.82 18.09
N VAL A 49 15.68 0.55 17.13
CA VAL A 49 15.33 -0.20 15.91
C VAL A 49 14.91 -1.64 16.23
N PRO A 50 15.68 -2.43 17.02
CA PRO A 50 15.31 -3.82 17.35
C PRO A 50 13.96 -3.92 18.06
N GLY A 51 13.73 -3.15 19.11
CA GLY A 51 12.47 -3.19 19.88
C GLY A 51 11.26 -2.72 19.05
N THR A 52 11.45 -1.77 18.16
CA THR A 52 10.38 -1.32 17.24
C THR A 52 10.01 -2.43 16.25
N LEU A 53 10.99 -3.14 15.70
CA LEU A 53 10.74 -4.31 14.85
C LEU A 53 10.01 -5.42 15.61
N ASP A 54 10.38 -5.69 16.87
CA ASP A 54 9.70 -6.68 17.72
C ASP A 54 8.23 -6.28 17.95
N LYS A 55 7.97 -5.01 18.20
CA LYS A 55 6.60 -4.46 18.33
C LYS A 55 5.77 -4.68 17.04
N ILE A 56 6.33 -4.34 15.87
CA ILE A 56 5.66 -4.51 14.59
C ILE A 56 5.43 -6.01 14.30
N ARG A 57 6.41 -6.85 14.57
CA ARG A 57 6.30 -8.29 14.40
C ARG A 57 5.22 -8.91 15.29
N ALA A 58 5.05 -8.39 16.52
CA ALA A 58 3.98 -8.82 17.44
C ALA A 58 2.57 -8.49 16.93
N LEU A 59 2.42 -7.49 16.05
CA LEU A 59 1.16 -7.20 15.33
C LEU A 59 0.88 -8.18 14.19
N GLY A 60 1.77 -9.14 13.92
CA GLY A 60 1.67 -10.09 12.82
C GLY A 60 2.21 -9.58 11.49
N ILE A 61 2.77 -8.38 11.46
CA ILE A 61 3.31 -7.75 10.25
C ILE A 61 4.74 -8.24 10.03
N THR A 62 5.05 -8.67 8.81
CA THR A 62 6.36 -9.21 8.44
C THR A 62 7.00 -8.51 7.24
N ASP A 63 6.27 -7.66 6.53
CA ASP A 63 6.78 -6.90 5.40
C ASP A 63 6.95 -5.42 5.80
N MET A 64 8.12 -4.85 5.48
CA MET A 64 8.47 -3.48 5.81
C MET A 64 8.73 -2.66 4.57
N GLU A 65 8.24 -1.44 4.59
CA GLU A 65 8.78 -0.35 3.79
C GLU A 65 9.58 0.57 4.70
N PHE A 66 10.88 0.66 4.46
CA PHE A 66 11.73 1.59 5.22
C PHE A 66 11.78 2.97 4.58
N SER A 67 11.62 4.01 5.38
CA SER A 67 11.74 5.42 4.95
C SER A 67 13.19 5.91 4.95
N ASN A 68 14.05 5.25 5.71
CA ASN A 68 15.49 5.46 5.81
C ASN A 68 16.12 4.32 6.63
N LEU A 69 17.42 4.35 6.85
CA LEU A 69 18.15 3.31 7.61
C LEU A 69 18.17 3.54 9.14
N PHE A 70 17.63 4.60 9.65
CA PHE A 70 17.60 4.93 11.10
C PHE A 70 18.94 4.79 11.81
N GLY A 71 20.02 5.25 11.16
CA GLY A 71 21.37 5.20 11.70
C GLY A 71 22.04 3.82 11.63
N GLN A 72 21.38 2.80 11.10
CA GLN A 72 21.95 1.48 10.84
C GLN A 72 22.65 1.47 9.47
N THR A 73 23.50 0.49 9.23
CA THR A 73 23.86 0.09 7.88
C THR A 73 22.77 -0.81 7.28
N ALA A 74 22.70 -0.89 5.94
CA ALA A 74 21.77 -1.81 5.27
C ALA A 74 22.00 -3.28 5.71
N THR A 75 23.26 -3.67 5.95
CA THR A 75 23.64 -5.01 6.43
C THR A 75 23.11 -5.28 7.85
N GLU A 76 23.25 -4.33 8.77
CA GLU A 76 22.73 -4.47 10.13
C GLU A 76 21.21 -4.55 10.14
N LEU A 77 20.55 -3.67 9.38
CA LEU A 77 19.10 -3.68 9.29
C LEU A 77 18.59 -4.99 8.68
N ARG A 78 19.26 -5.51 7.64
CA ARG A 78 18.95 -6.81 7.04
C ARG A 78 19.07 -7.93 8.08
N ARG A 79 20.16 -7.98 8.85
CA ARG A 79 20.33 -8.97 9.91
C ARG A 79 19.21 -8.91 10.95
N LEU A 80 18.82 -7.69 11.39
CA LEU A 80 17.73 -7.51 12.35
C LEU A 80 16.38 -8.01 11.82
N LEU A 81 16.14 -7.86 10.53
CA LEU A 81 14.95 -8.40 9.86
C LEU A 81 14.98 -9.93 9.79
N ASP A 82 16.11 -10.50 9.37
CA ASP A 82 16.29 -11.95 9.23
C ASP A 82 16.07 -12.68 10.58
N GLU A 83 16.60 -12.14 11.67
CA GLU A 83 16.42 -12.67 13.04
C GLU A 83 14.94 -12.72 13.46
N ARG A 84 14.08 -11.91 12.83
CA ARG A 84 12.63 -11.81 13.12
C ARG A 84 11.74 -12.48 12.08
N GLY A 85 12.34 -13.08 11.05
CA GLY A 85 11.59 -13.59 9.90
C GLY A 85 10.78 -12.49 9.20
N MET A 86 11.35 -11.29 9.13
CA MET A 86 10.77 -10.13 8.43
C MET A 86 11.52 -9.84 7.13
N VAL A 87 10.89 -9.15 6.22
CA VAL A 87 11.46 -8.72 4.93
C VAL A 87 11.34 -7.21 4.76
N CYS A 88 12.19 -6.65 3.92
CA CYS A 88 12.06 -5.31 3.39
C CYS A 88 11.71 -5.43 1.90
N SER A 89 10.49 -5.13 1.51
CA SER A 89 10.07 -5.16 0.10
C SER A 89 10.32 -3.83 -0.59
N SER A 90 10.29 -2.71 0.15
CA SER A 90 10.47 -1.35 -0.38
C SER A 90 11.43 -0.53 0.50
N PHE A 91 12.34 0.19 -0.15
CA PHE A 91 13.31 1.07 0.50
C PHE A 91 13.12 2.51 0.04
N GLY A 92 12.60 3.34 0.93
CA GLY A 92 12.40 4.78 0.75
C GLY A 92 13.66 5.57 1.08
N VAL A 93 13.95 6.56 0.25
CA VAL A 93 15.11 7.43 0.37
C VAL A 93 14.75 8.88 0.02
N SER A 94 15.65 9.80 0.32
CA SER A 94 15.48 11.19 -0.11
C SER A 94 15.62 11.33 -1.62
N TYR A 95 14.96 12.34 -2.19
CA TYR A 95 15.10 12.66 -3.62
C TYR A 95 16.53 13.02 -3.99
N ASP A 96 17.21 13.76 -3.13
CA ASP A 96 18.61 14.17 -3.33
C ASP A 96 19.57 12.96 -3.36
N ASP A 97 19.37 11.97 -2.50
CA ASP A 97 20.18 10.75 -2.54
C ASP A 97 19.95 9.98 -3.84
N LEU A 98 18.70 9.89 -4.33
CA LEU A 98 18.43 9.26 -5.62
C LEU A 98 19.03 10.03 -6.80
N LEU A 99 19.01 11.35 -6.77
CA LEU A 99 19.63 12.15 -7.84
C LEU A 99 21.14 12.01 -7.88
N ASN A 100 21.80 12.00 -6.71
CA ASN A 100 23.24 12.15 -6.59
C ASN A 100 23.98 10.85 -6.25
N LYS A 101 23.29 9.84 -5.66
CA LYS A 101 23.88 8.59 -5.14
C LYS A 101 23.08 7.36 -5.53
N THR A 102 22.48 7.34 -6.73
CA THR A 102 21.60 6.25 -7.21
C THR A 102 22.24 4.87 -7.01
N ASP A 103 23.54 4.70 -7.30
CA ASP A 103 24.23 3.42 -7.18
C ASP A 103 24.42 2.97 -5.73
N GLU A 104 24.67 3.91 -4.81
CA GLU A 104 24.76 3.62 -3.38
C GLU A 104 23.38 3.20 -2.83
N VAL A 105 22.33 3.93 -3.22
CA VAL A 105 20.95 3.58 -2.88
C VAL A 105 20.60 2.20 -3.40
N ALA A 106 20.92 1.90 -4.67
CA ALA A 106 20.65 0.60 -5.26
C ALA A 106 21.38 -0.53 -4.51
N LYS A 107 22.66 -0.34 -4.15
CA LYS A 107 23.42 -1.30 -3.34
C LYS A 107 22.77 -1.55 -1.99
N ASN A 108 22.31 -0.50 -1.29
CA ASN A 108 21.63 -0.64 -0.01
C ASN A 108 20.30 -1.38 -0.16
N ALA A 109 19.51 -1.09 -1.20
CA ALA A 109 18.27 -1.78 -1.49
C ALA A 109 18.49 -3.28 -1.72
N VAL A 110 19.48 -3.65 -2.52
CA VAL A 110 19.86 -5.06 -2.78
C VAL A 110 20.27 -5.77 -1.49
N VAL A 111 21.08 -5.13 -0.65
CA VAL A 111 21.49 -5.69 0.66
C VAL A 111 20.29 -5.91 1.57
N LEU A 112 19.37 -4.96 1.61
CA LEU A 112 18.10 -5.09 2.36
C LEU A 112 17.19 -6.18 1.81
N GLY A 113 17.38 -6.59 0.55
CA GLY A 113 16.48 -7.49 -0.17
C GLY A 113 15.25 -6.78 -0.74
N ALA A 114 15.26 -5.45 -0.77
CA ALA A 114 14.17 -4.66 -1.31
C ALA A 114 14.13 -4.79 -2.85
N LYS A 115 12.92 -4.95 -3.37
CA LYS A 115 12.68 -4.94 -4.82
C LYS A 115 12.36 -3.53 -5.32
N PHE A 116 11.75 -2.72 -4.46
CA PHE A 116 11.31 -1.37 -4.78
C PHE A 116 12.20 -0.33 -4.11
N VAL A 117 12.51 0.73 -4.84
CA VAL A 117 13.16 1.94 -4.32
C VAL A 117 12.18 3.08 -4.49
N ARG A 118 11.81 3.70 -3.38
CA ARG A 118 10.75 4.70 -3.35
C ARG A 118 11.26 6.09 -2.97
N VAL A 119 10.73 7.11 -3.62
CA VAL A 119 10.81 8.51 -3.17
C VAL A 119 9.41 9.06 -2.96
N ALA A 120 9.21 9.76 -1.82
CA ALA A 120 7.91 10.33 -1.46
C ALA A 120 7.88 11.85 -1.55
N TRP A 121 8.98 12.51 -1.22
CA TRP A 121 9.00 13.94 -1.06
C TRP A 121 9.89 14.64 -2.07
N LEU A 122 9.31 15.58 -2.80
CA LEU A 122 10.05 16.41 -3.76
C LEU A 122 10.37 17.76 -3.11
N PRO A 123 11.65 18.15 -3.00
CA PRO A 123 12.02 19.48 -2.55
C PRO A 123 11.55 20.53 -3.57
N ASP A 124 11.39 21.78 -3.13
CA ASP A 124 11.05 22.95 -3.96
C ASP A 124 9.80 22.80 -4.87
N ARG A 125 8.88 21.91 -4.48
CA ARG A 125 7.68 21.52 -5.25
C ARG A 125 6.53 22.53 -5.21
N GLN A 126 6.66 23.60 -4.44
CA GLN A 126 5.61 24.62 -4.31
C GLN A 126 6.03 25.95 -4.96
N PRO A 127 5.25 26.48 -5.90
CA PRO A 127 4.07 25.85 -6.51
C PRO A 127 4.44 24.67 -7.44
N PHE A 128 3.62 23.61 -7.46
CA PHE A 128 3.79 22.51 -8.39
C PHE A 128 3.34 22.98 -9.78
N THR A 129 4.28 23.14 -10.70
CA THR A 129 4.07 23.71 -12.03
C THR A 129 4.29 22.68 -13.13
N LEU A 130 3.81 22.97 -14.36
CA LEU A 130 4.09 22.13 -15.51
C LEU A 130 5.59 21.91 -15.71
N ALA A 131 6.38 22.98 -15.70
CA ALA A 131 7.84 22.89 -15.89
C ALA A 131 8.50 22.04 -14.80
N PHE A 132 7.99 22.11 -13.55
CA PHE A 132 8.48 21.25 -12.45
C PHE A 132 8.08 19.79 -12.69
N ALA A 133 6.85 19.50 -13.14
CA ALA A 133 6.40 18.15 -13.45
C ALA A 133 7.21 17.50 -14.58
N GLU A 134 7.43 18.24 -15.68
CA GLU A 134 8.24 17.78 -16.83
C GLU A 134 9.71 17.51 -16.42
N LYS A 135 10.33 18.42 -15.67
CA LYS A 135 11.68 18.22 -15.13
C LYS A 135 11.73 16.97 -14.24
N THR A 136 10.78 16.82 -13.33
CA THR A 136 10.69 15.68 -12.41
C THR A 136 10.51 14.37 -13.18
N ALA A 137 9.67 14.34 -14.20
CA ALA A 137 9.48 13.16 -15.05
C ALA A 137 10.78 12.74 -15.77
N ALA A 138 11.53 13.71 -16.30
CA ALA A 138 12.83 13.43 -16.93
C ALA A 138 13.85 12.86 -15.92
N GLU A 139 13.88 13.39 -14.68
CA GLU A 139 14.73 12.88 -13.61
C GLU A 139 14.31 11.48 -13.16
N PHE A 140 13.01 11.22 -13.03
CA PHE A 140 12.46 9.88 -12.73
C PHE A 140 12.82 8.86 -13.80
N ASN A 141 12.73 9.22 -15.08
CA ASN A 141 13.15 8.33 -16.17
C ASN A 141 14.62 7.96 -16.07
N ARG A 142 15.50 8.92 -15.79
CA ARG A 142 16.93 8.68 -15.60
C ARG A 142 17.21 7.77 -14.40
N ILE A 143 16.61 8.07 -13.25
CA ILE A 143 16.76 7.29 -12.01
C ILE A 143 16.18 5.90 -12.20
N GLY A 144 14.95 5.81 -12.71
CA GLY A 144 14.24 4.55 -12.91
C GLY A 144 15.01 3.60 -13.84
N LYS A 145 15.52 4.11 -14.95
CA LYS A 145 16.38 3.34 -15.86
C LYS A 145 17.62 2.79 -15.13
N ARG A 146 18.31 3.63 -14.34
CA ARG A 146 19.51 3.23 -13.61
C ARG A 146 19.24 2.16 -12.56
N LEU A 147 18.09 2.24 -11.87
CA LEU A 147 17.64 1.22 -10.91
C LEU A 147 17.22 -0.06 -11.63
N HIS A 148 16.51 0.05 -12.75
CA HIS A 148 16.09 -1.09 -13.58
C HIS A 148 17.30 -1.91 -14.08
N GLU A 149 18.36 -1.27 -14.53
CA GLU A 149 19.62 -1.92 -14.93
C GLU A 149 20.24 -2.75 -13.79
N GLN A 150 19.91 -2.45 -12.54
CA GLN A 150 20.34 -3.17 -11.33
C GLN A 150 19.27 -4.14 -10.79
N GLY A 151 18.20 -4.37 -11.56
CA GLY A 151 17.13 -5.29 -11.20
C GLY A 151 16.13 -4.75 -10.18
N LEU A 152 16.14 -3.44 -9.90
CA LEU A 152 15.24 -2.74 -8.97
C LEU A 152 14.13 -2.02 -9.73
N ILE A 153 13.05 -1.69 -9.00
CA ILE A 153 11.90 -0.94 -9.53
C ILE A 153 11.83 0.40 -8.80
N PHE A 154 11.88 1.49 -9.56
CA PHE A 154 11.63 2.82 -8.99
C PHE A 154 10.13 3.07 -8.81
N CYS A 155 9.74 3.59 -7.65
CA CYS A 155 8.39 4.04 -7.35
C CYS A 155 8.37 5.47 -6.84
N TYR A 156 7.46 6.28 -7.39
CA TYR A 156 7.14 7.60 -6.86
C TYR A 156 5.86 7.53 -6.04
N HIS A 157 5.90 8.05 -4.82
CA HIS A 157 4.77 8.17 -3.89
C HIS A 157 4.18 9.58 -3.96
N ASN A 158 2.89 9.72 -4.21
CA ASN A 158 2.20 11.00 -4.30
C ASN A 158 1.91 11.63 -2.93
N HIS A 159 1.88 12.98 -2.90
CA HIS A 159 1.51 13.74 -1.70
C HIS A 159 0.34 14.72 -1.92
N GLY A 160 -0.28 14.74 -3.09
CA GLY A 160 -1.45 15.58 -3.36
C GLY A 160 -1.16 16.88 -4.11
N TYR A 161 0.03 17.44 -4.01
CA TYR A 161 0.41 18.65 -4.75
C TYR A 161 0.51 18.42 -6.26
N GLU A 162 0.64 17.19 -6.71
CA GLU A 162 0.67 16.78 -8.12
C GLU A 162 -0.69 16.88 -8.79
N PHE A 163 -1.78 16.87 -7.99
CA PHE A 163 -3.14 16.90 -8.53
C PHE A 163 -3.65 18.32 -8.87
N VAL A 164 -2.76 19.31 -8.91
CA VAL A 164 -3.08 20.65 -9.41
C VAL A 164 -3.68 20.52 -10.82
N PRO A 165 -4.84 21.15 -11.07
CA PRO A 165 -5.50 21.09 -12.39
C PRO A 165 -4.60 21.57 -13.52
N HIS A 166 -4.57 20.83 -14.63
CA HIS A 166 -3.84 21.18 -15.84
C HIS A 166 -4.57 20.63 -17.08
N GLY A 167 -4.96 21.52 -17.99
CA GLY A 167 -5.72 21.14 -19.18
C GLY A 167 -7.04 20.44 -18.81
N ALA A 168 -7.26 19.25 -19.37
CA ALA A 168 -8.42 18.40 -19.06
C ALA A 168 -8.16 17.43 -17.88
N GLY A 169 -7.01 17.53 -17.23
CA GLY A 169 -6.59 16.65 -16.14
C GLY A 169 -5.82 17.40 -15.06
N THR A 170 -4.72 16.80 -14.60
CA THR A 170 -3.87 17.30 -13.54
C THR A 170 -2.39 17.19 -13.91
N LEU A 171 -1.52 17.82 -13.13
CA LEU A 171 -0.07 17.65 -13.30
C LEU A 171 0.40 16.22 -12.93
N PHE A 172 -0.38 15.46 -12.16
CA PHE A 172 -0.14 14.03 -11.98
C PHE A 172 -0.32 13.26 -13.30
N ASP A 173 -1.29 13.64 -14.13
CA ASP A 173 -1.47 13.05 -15.46
C ASP A 173 -0.26 13.32 -16.36
N VAL A 174 0.38 14.48 -16.21
CA VAL A 174 1.63 14.81 -16.92
C VAL A 174 2.75 13.89 -16.46
N LEU A 175 2.95 13.70 -15.15
CA LEU A 175 3.94 12.76 -14.63
C LEU A 175 3.73 11.34 -15.17
N MET A 176 2.46 10.89 -15.22
CA MET A 176 2.12 9.57 -15.78
C MET A 176 2.42 9.45 -17.27
N ALA A 177 2.18 10.51 -18.05
CA ALA A 177 2.40 10.52 -19.49
C ALA A 177 3.88 10.63 -19.87
N GLU A 178 4.64 11.47 -19.14
CA GLU A 178 6.03 11.78 -19.47
C GLU A 178 7.03 10.75 -18.87
N THR A 179 6.57 9.83 -18.02
CA THR A 179 7.44 8.80 -17.44
C THR A 179 7.34 7.47 -18.18
N ASN A 180 8.51 6.85 -18.46
CA ASN A 180 8.61 5.54 -19.12
C ASN A 180 8.01 4.44 -18.21
N PRO A 181 6.95 3.73 -18.62
CA PRO A 181 6.32 2.69 -17.79
C PRO A 181 7.18 1.46 -17.52
N GLN A 182 8.29 1.28 -18.26
CA GLN A 182 9.22 0.19 -18.01
C GLN A 182 10.20 0.50 -16.86
N ASP A 183 10.45 1.77 -16.61
CA ASP A 183 11.47 2.22 -15.66
C ASP A 183 10.88 2.90 -14.42
N VAL A 184 9.69 3.50 -14.56
CA VAL A 184 9.03 4.28 -13.50
C VAL A 184 7.69 3.67 -13.15
N SER A 185 7.51 3.33 -11.89
CA SER A 185 6.26 2.91 -11.28
C SER A 185 5.83 3.90 -10.19
N PHE A 186 4.65 3.69 -9.64
CA PHE A 186 4.07 4.59 -8.64
C PHE A 186 3.61 3.81 -7.41
N GLU A 187 3.68 4.46 -6.29
CA GLU A 187 3.02 4.10 -5.05
C GLU A 187 1.85 5.05 -4.82
N LEU A 188 0.65 4.52 -4.68
CA LEU A 188 -0.53 5.34 -4.43
C LEU A 188 -0.72 5.50 -2.92
N ASP A 189 -0.50 6.72 -2.40
CA ASP A 189 -1.07 7.08 -1.11
C ASP A 189 -2.50 7.56 -1.30
N ILE A 190 -3.44 6.79 -0.74
CA ILE A 190 -4.87 7.00 -0.96
C ILE A 190 -5.42 8.22 -0.22
N LEU A 191 -4.85 8.56 0.96
CA LEU A 191 -5.23 9.77 1.69
C LEU A 191 -4.74 11.01 0.95
N TRP A 192 -3.47 11.03 0.57
CA TRP A 192 -2.87 12.17 -0.12
C TRP A 192 -3.44 12.40 -1.51
N ALA A 193 -3.92 11.36 -2.19
CA ALA A 193 -4.69 11.52 -3.43
C ALA A 193 -6.09 12.08 -3.17
N HIS A 194 -6.77 11.56 -2.13
CA HIS A 194 -8.13 11.96 -1.79
C HIS A 194 -8.21 13.41 -1.26
N LEU A 195 -7.22 13.83 -0.49
CA LEU A 195 -7.20 15.14 0.20
C LEU A 195 -7.44 16.34 -0.74
N PRO A 196 -6.76 16.45 -1.90
CA PRO A 196 -7.02 17.52 -2.88
C PRO A 196 -8.23 17.25 -3.79
N GLY A 197 -8.96 16.14 -3.60
CA GLY A 197 -10.19 15.81 -4.31
C GLY A 197 -10.06 14.79 -5.44
N ALA A 198 -8.89 14.15 -5.64
CA ALA A 198 -8.79 13.04 -6.57
C ALA A 198 -9.47 11.78 -5.99
N ASN A 199 -9.95 10.90 -6.86
CA ASN A 199 -10.55 9.63 -6.46
C ASN A 199 -9.54 8.49 -6.62
N PRO A 200 -9.04 7.88 -5.53
CA PRO A 200 -8.04 6.82 -5.61
C PRO A 200 -8.47 5.60 -6.44
N ALA A 201 -9.75 5.18 -6.35
CA ALA A 201 -10.25 4.07 -7.15
C ALA A 201 -10.23 4.38 -8.65
N GLN A 202 -10.62 5.60 -9.05
CA GLN A 202 -10.55 6.03 -10.45
C GLN A 202 -9.12 6.16 -10.96
N LEU A 203 -8.17 6.60 -10.12
CA LEU A 203 -6.75 6.64 -10.48
C LEU A 203 -6.21 5.23 -10.75
N LEU A 204 -6.57 4.25 -9.91
CA LEU A 204 -6.22 2.85 -10.10
C LEU A 204 -6.83 2.26 -11.39
N GLU A 205 -8.08 2.60 -11.69
CA GLU A 205 -8.72 2.18 -12.93
C GLU A 205 -8.09 2.84 -14.17
N LYS A 206 -7.73 4.12 -14.08
CA LYS A 206 -7.13 4.88 -15.18
C LYS A 206 -5.71 4.42 -15.51
N TYR A 207 -4.88 4.18 -14.49
CA TYR A 207 -3.45 3.95 -14.68
C TYR A 207 -3.01 2.50 -14.41
N GLY A 208 -3.87 1.70 -13.81
CA GLY A 208 -3.70 0.24 -13.69
C GLY A 208 -2.33 -0.16 -13.16
N SER A 209 -1.63 -0.97 -13.94
CA SER A 209 -0.35 -1.58 -13.57
C SER A 209 0.83 -0.60 -13.34
N ARG A 210 0.63 0.71 -13.53
CA ARG A 210 1.62 1.73 -13.15
C ARG A 210 1.76 1.80 -11.62
N PHE A 211 0.68 1.51 -10.86
CA PHE A 211 0.72 1.43 -9.41
C PHE A 211 1.17 0.04 -8.97
N LYS A 212 2.32 -0.03 -8.32
CA LYS A 212 2.90 -1.27 -7.78
C LYS A 212 2.72 -1.38 -6.27
N LEU A 213 2.72 -0.26 -5.59
CA LEU A 213 2.66 -0.13 -4.14
C LEU A 213 1.48 0.76 -3.75
N MET A 214 1.02 0.63 -2.51
CA MET A 214 -0.05 1.45 -1.97
C MET A 214 0.15 1.70 -0.47
N HIS A 215 0.04 2.96 -0.05
CA HIS A 215 -0.15 3.30 1.35
C HIS A 215 -1.64 3.28 1.71
N LEU A 216 -1.94 2.54 2.75
CA LEU A 216 -3.26 2.40 3.35
C LEU A 216 -3.38 3.43 4.48
N LYS A 217 -4.10 4.51 4.21
CA LYS A 217 -4.39 5.61 5.13
C LYS A 217 -5.87 5.98 5.03
N ASP A 218 -6.44 6.55 6.08
CA ASP A 218 -7.79 7.07 6.03
C ASP A 218 -7.86 8.47 6.62
N LEU A 219 -8.73 9.29 6.07
CA LEU A 219 -8.84 10.71 6.39
C LEU A 219 -10.09 10.96 7.24
N ARG A 220 -9.94 11.64 8.37
CA ARG A 220 -11.03 12.03 9.25
C ARG A 220 -12.20 12.62 8.49
N LEU A 221 -13.42 12.23 8.85
CA LEU A 221 -14.66 12.72 8.26
C LEU A 221 -14.75 14.25 8.27
N GLY A 222 -15.12 14.82 7.13
CA GLY A 222 -15.34 16.25 6.95
C GLY A 222 -14.09 17.09 6.75
N VAL A 223 -12.90 16.52 6.84
CA VAL A 223 -11.65 17.23 6.50
C VAL A 223 -11.62 17.47 4.99
N LYS A 224 -11.35 18.72 4.62
CA LYS A 224 -11.10 19.13 3.24
C LYS A 224 -9.67 19.60 3.15
N GLY A 225 -9.01 19.26 2.07
CA GLY A 225 -7.63 19.64 1.83
C GLY A 225 -7.46 20.56 0.65
N ASP A 226 -6.21 20.76 0.32
CA ASP A 226 -5.73 21.54 -0.79
C ASP A 226 -4.56 20.82 -1.49
N PHE A 227 -3.86 21.55 -2.37
CA PHE A 227 -2.70 21.02 -3.06
C PHE A 227 -1.39 21.24 -2.31
N SER A 228 -1.40 21.47 -0.99
CA SER A 228 -0.20 21.67 -0.19
C SER A 228 0.58 20.38 0.09
N GLY A 229 -0.10 19.23 0.01
CA GLY A 229 0.45 17.94 0.45
C GLY A 229 0.65 17.91 1.97
N LYS A 230 -0.20 18.61 2.73
CA LYS A 230 -0.13 18.70 4.20
C LYS A 230 -1.52 18.64 4.82
N THR A 231 -1.61 17.98 5.95
CA THR A 231 -2.76 18.03 6.86
C THR A 231 -2.27 17.85 8.29
N ALA A 232 -3.10 18.18 9.29
CA ALA A 232 -2.76 17.87 10.67
C ALA A 232 -2.70 16.35 10.88
N VAL A 233 -1.69 15.87 11.61
CA VAL A 233 -1.49 14.42 11.82
C VAL A 233 -2.66 13.75 12.54
N GLU A 234 -3.45 14.51 13.29
CA GLU A 234 -4.68 14.06 13.95
C GLU A 234 -5.82 13.75 12.97
N ASN A 235 -5.69 14.16 11.71
CA ASN A 235 -6.62 13.83 10.64
C ASN A 235 -6.41 12.44 10.04
N ASP A 236 -5.28 11.82 10.33
CA ASP A 236 -5.00 10.42 10.01
C ASP A 236 -5.73 9.54 11.04
N VAL A 237 -6.61 8.67 10.59
CA VAL A 237 -7.48 7.85 11.44
C VAL A 237 -7.44 6.38 11.04
N ALA A 238 -7.84 5.50 11.94
CA ALA A 238 -7.89 4.06 11.64
C ALA A 238 -8.74 3.80 10.38
N LEU A 239 -8.29 2.88 9.52
CA LEU A 239 -9.00 2.51 8.30
C LEU A 239 -10.45 2.12 8.59
N GLY A 240 -11.37 2.60 7.75
CA GLY A 240 -12.81 2.37 7.89
C GLY A 240 -13.52 3.29 8.89
N THR A 241 -12.80 4.22 9.53
CA THR A 241 -13.39 5.24 10.42
C THR A 241 -13.39 6.63 9.80
N GLY A 242 -12.73 6.79 8.66
CA GLY A 242 -12.63 8.04 7.91
C GLY A 242 -13.63 8.15 6.76
N GLN A 243 -13.22 8.88 5.73
CA GLN A 243 -14.10 9.23 4.62
C GLN A 243 -13.76 8.52 3.28
N LEU A 244 -12.73 7.66 3.25
CA LEU A 244 -12.35 6.95 2.04
C LEU A 244 -13.21 5.69 1.83
N ASP A 245 -13.65 5.45 0.61
CA ASP A 245 -14.34 4.20 0.21
C ASP A 245 -13.30 3.08 0.03
N LEU A 246 -12.82 2.54 1.14
CA LEU A 246 -11.78 1.50 1.15
C LEU A 246 -12.18 0.24 0.39
N PRO A 247 -13.43 -0.28 0.49
CA PRO A 247 -13.83 -1.42 -0.33
C PRO A 247 -13.71 -1.18 -1.84
N ALA A 248 -14.14 -0.02 -2.35
CA ALA A 248 -14.00 0.34 -3.76
C ALA A 248 -12.53 0.48 -4.16
N ILE A 249 -11.71 1.14 -3.33
CA ILE A 249 -10.29 1.34 -3.57
C ILE A 249 -9.55 -0.01 -3.61
N LEU A 250 -9.78 -0.90 -2.65
CA LEU A 250 -9.12 -2.21 -2.60
C LEU A 250 -9.52 -3.12 -3.78
N LYS A 251 -10.80 -3.07 -4.20
CA LYS A 251 -11.25 -3.77 -5.43
C LYS A 251 -10.53 -3.25 -6.67
N ALA A 252 -10.39 -1.94 -6.80
CA ALA A 252 -9.66 -1.32 -7.91
C ALA A 252 -8.17 -1.66 -7.85
N ALA A 253 -7.55 -1.63 -6.67
CA ALA A 253 -6.14 -1.97 -6.48
C ALA A 253 -5.84 -3.43 -6.84
N LYS A 254 -6.71 -4.36 -6.47
CA LYS A 254 -6.61 -5.77 -6.87
C LYS A 254 -6.65 -5.92 -8.40
N ARG A 255 -7.56 -5.22 -9.08
CA ARG A 255 -7.65 -5.23 -10.57
C ARG A 255 -6.42 -4.58 -11.21
N ALA A 256 -5.89 -3.51 -10.63
CA ALA A 256 -4.69 -2.83 -11.08
C ALA A 256 -3.41 -3.66 -10.91
N GLY A 257 -3.42 -4.68 -10.05
CA GLY A 257 -2.27 -5.54 -9.79
C GLY A 257 -1.27 -4.90 -8.82
N VAL A 258 -1.74 -4.11 -7.85
CA VAL A 258 -0.91 -3.62 -6.74
C VAL A 258 -0.31 -4.80 -6.00
N GLN A 259 1.01 -4.76 -5.77
CA GLN A 259 1.78 -5.90 -5.26
C GLN A 259 1.94 -5.86 -3.74
N HIS A 260 2.19 -4.67 -3.18
CA HIS A 260 2.36 -4.47 -1.75
C HIS A 260 1.46 -3.34 -1.25
N TYR A 261 0.98 -3.52 -0.02
CA TYR A 261 0.14 -2.57 0.68
C TYR A 261 0.76 -2.32 2.04
N TYR A 262 1.01 -1.07 2.39
CA TYR A 262 1.62 -0.72 3.66
C TYR A 262 0.70 0.17 4.46
N ILE A 263 0.51 -0.15 5.74
CA ILE A 263 -0.16 0.76 6.68
C ILE A 263 0.80 1.92 6.94
N GLU A 264 0.29 3.13 6.77
CA GLU A 264 0.89 4.34 7.29
C GLU A 264 -0.12 5.06 8.18
N ASP A 265 0.28 5.36 9.40
CA ASP A 265 -0.48 6.14 10.37
C ASP A 265 0.47 7.17 11.00
N GLU A 266 0.24 8.43 10.72
CA GLU A 266 1.08 9.52 11.22
C GLU A 266 0.55 10.11 12.52
N SER A 267 -0.63 9.66 12.99
CA SER A 267 -1.28 10.18 14.18
C SER A 267 -0.50 9.83 15.46
N PRO A 268 -0.71 10.57 16.54
CA PRO A 268 -0.16 10.21 17.85
C PRO A 268 -0.79 8.95 18.47
N ASN A 269 -1.80 8.37 17.81
CA ASN A 269 -2.61 7.26 18.32
C ASN A 269 -2.29 5.91 17.65
N THR A 270 -1.14 5.76 17.01
CA THR A 270 -0.72 4.56 16.27
C THR A 270 -0.89 3.26 17.06
N ALA A 271 -0.62 3.30 18.38
CA ALA A 271 -0.76 2.13 19.26
C ALA A 271 -2.20 1.57 19.31
N THR A 272 -3.20 2.42 19.10
CA THR A 272 -4.62 2.02 19.06
C THR A 272 -5.11 1.85 17.63
N GLN A 273 -4.76 2.74 16.74
CA GLN A 273 -5.29 2.79 15.38
C GLN A 273 -4.76 1.66 14.49
N VAL A 274 -3.48 1.27 14.63
CA VAL A 274 -2.90 0.18 13.83
C VAL A 274 -3.59 -1.16 14.10
N PRO A 275 -3.82 -1.59 15.35
CA PRO A 275 -4.63 -2.79 15.61
C PRO A 275 -6.07 -2.71 15.08
N GLN A 276 -6.73 -1.55 15.17
CA GLN A 276 -8.07 -1.33 14.60
C GLN A 276 -8.05 -1.45 13.08
N THR A 277 -7.07 -0.86 12.41
CA THR A 277 -6.85 -0.97 10.96
C THR A 277 -6.68 -2.43 10.53
N LEU A 278 -5.87 -3.21 11.23
CA LEU A 278 -5.68 -4.64 10.95
C LEU A 278 -6.98 -5.43 11.13
N ALA A 279 -7.74 -5.15 12.20
CA ALA A 279 -9.04 -5.78 12.45
C ALA A 279 -10.05 -5.43 11.34
N TYR A 280 -10.11 -4.17 10.92
CA TYR A 280 -10.96 -3.72 9.83
C TYR A 280 -10.64 -4.42 8.52
N LEU A 281 -9.37 -4.43 8.09
CA LEU A 281 -8.95 -5.10 6.85
C LEU A 281 -9.32 -6.58 6.85
N LYS A 282 -9.15 -7.26 7.98
CA LYS A 282 -9.54 -8.68 8.15
C LYS A 282 -11.04 -8.90 8.05
N SER A 283 -11.86 -7.91 8.41
CA SER A 283 -13.33 -8.01 8.39
C SER A 283 -13.92 -7.80 6.99
N LEU A 284 -13.14 -7.28 6.02
CA LEU A 284 -13.64 -6.97 4.68
C LEU A 284 -13.88 -8.23 3.87
N THR A 285 -15.10 -8.37 3.35
CA THR A 285 -15.52 -9.44 2.44
C THR A 285 -15.99 -8.89 1.10
N ASN A 286 -15.92 -9.73 0.04
CA ASN A 286 -16.42 -9.37 -1.30
C ASN A 286 -17.94 -9.33 -1.36
#